data_00b696cb92c6f6bc7ca28beb6ea316e4
#
_entry.id   00b696cb92c6f6bc7ca28beb6ea316e4
#
_cell.length_a   1.000
_cell.length_b   1.000
_cell.length_c   1.000
_cell.angle_alpha   90.00
_cell.angle_beta   90.00
_cell.angle_gamma   90.00
#
_symmetry.space_group_name_H-M   'P 1'
#
loop_
_entity.id
_entity.type
_entity.pdbx_description
1 polymer ?
#
loop_
_entity_poly.entity_id
_entity_poly.type
_entity_poly.pdbx_seq_one_letter_code
_entity_poly.pdbx_strand_id
1 'polypeptide(L)'
;MDVLKFLNGLKNGIAILIDPDKFSSKDELRIYLDKVSFANPDIVFIGGSTVSKIDFQNCVELSKEKIKAPIVIFPGASHQLSEHADAILFLSLISGRNPDYLIGHHIAAVSELEKMNLQIIPTSYMLVDGGKKSSVEYISNTNPIPKDAFSIARKTALAG
;
A
#
# COMPACT_ATOMS: atom_id res chain seq x y z
N MET A 1 8.49 -4.36 -15.97
CA MET A 1 7.88 -3.06 -16.36
C MET A 1 8.33 -2.02 -15.36
N ASP A 2 8.60 -0.78 -15.77
CA ASP A 2 8.86 0.31 -14.82
C ASP A 2 7.51 0.91 -14.37
N VAL A 3 7.07 0.51 -13.17
CA VAL A 3 5.77 0.89 -12.59
C VAL A 3 5.71 2.39 -12.31
N LEU A 4 6.80 3.00 -11.82
CA LEU A 4 6.83 4.43 -11.54
C LEU A 4 6.68 5.26 -12.83
N LYS A 5 7.37 4.85 -13.88
CA LYS A 5 7.23 5.50 -15.19
C LYS A 5 5.82 5.33 -15.76
N PHE A 6 5.24 4.14 -15.59
CA PHE A 6 3.85 3.87 -15.97
C PHE A 6 2.88 4.77 -15.22
N LEU A 7 2.98 4.88 -13.89
CA LEU A 7 2.13 5.75 -13.07
C LEU A 7 2.23 7.22 -13.49
N ASN A 8 3.43 7.71 -13.75
CA ASN A 8 3.66 9.09 -14.20
C ASN A 8 3.05 9.39 -15.59
N GLY A 9 2.82 8.35 -16.39
CA GLY A 9 2.18 8.46 -17.71
C GLY A 9 0.64 8.44 -17.68
N LEU A 10 0.03 8.01 -16.58
CA LEU A 10 -1.42 7.93 -16.45
C LEU A 10 -2.06 9.31 -16.32
N LYS A 11 -3.05 9.59 -17.18
CA LYS A 11 -3.82 10.85 -17.11
C LYS A 11 -5.13 10.70 -16.31
N ASN A 12 -5.80 9.55 -16.43
CA ASN A 12 -7.08 9.25 -15.76
C ASN A 12 -7.10 7.76 -15.38
N GLY A 13 -6.13 7.33 -14.57
CA GLY A 13 -5.99 5.94 -14.15
C GLY A 13 -6.98 5.52 -13.07
N ILE A 14 -7.38 4.26 -13.10
CA ILE A 14 -8.17 3.60 -12.06
C ILE A 14 -7.25 2.71 -11.25
N ALA A 15 -7.17 2.99 -9.95
CA ALA A 15 -6.47 2.15 -8.98
C ALA A 15 -7.48 1.44 -8.07
N ILE A 16 -7.27 0.15 -7.81
CA ILE A 16 -8.06 -0.62 -6.84
C ILE A 16 -7.14 -1.06 -5.71
N LEU A 17 -7.54 -0.78 -4.46
CA LEU A 17 -6.86 -1.31 -3.26
C LEU A 17 -7.58 -2.56 -2.79
N ILE A 18 -6.83 -3.65 -2.64
CA ILE A 18 -7.29 -4.91 -2.07
C ILE A 18 -6.69 -5.06 -0.67
N ASP A 19 -7.55 -5.10 0.32
CA ASP A 19 -7.19 -5.36 1.72
C ASP A 19 -7.51 -6.84 2.03
N PRO A 20 -6.49 -7.71 2.21
CA PRO A 20 -6.70 -9.13 2.45
C PRO A 20 -7.55 -9.45 3.68
N ASP A 21 -7.55 -8.58 4.72
CA ASP A 21 -8.36 -8.74 5.94
C ASP A 21 -9.88 -8.67 5.68
N LYS A 22 -10.30 -8.25 4.48
CA LYS A 22 -11.72 -8.15 4.11
C LYS A 22 -12.32 -9.47 3.65
N PHE A 23 -11.53 -10.53 3.50
CA PHE A 23 -11.97 -11.81 2.97
C PHE A 23 -11.87 -12.91 4.02
N SER A 24 -12.97 -13.62 4.22
CA SER A 24 -13.05 -14.72 5.19
C SER A 24 -12.52 -16.05 4.64
N SER A 25 -12.34 -16.15 3.31
CA SER A 25 -11.86 -17.36 2.63
C SER A 25 -11.15 -17.04 1.32
N LYS A 26 -10.33 -18.01 0.84
CA LYS A 26 -9.70 -17.92 -0.49
C LYS A 26 -10.72 -17.87 -1.63
N ASP A 27 -11.87 -18.52 -1.48
CA ASP A 27 -12.90 -18.52 -2.51
C ASP A 27 -13.60 -17.16 -2.62
N GLU A 28 -13.86 -16.51 -1.50
CA GLU A 28 -14.36 -15.13 -1.48
C GLU A 28 -13.39 -14.18 -2.16
N LEU A 29 -12.09 -14.29 -1.85
CA LEU A 29 -11.05 -13.53 -2.52
C LEU A 29 -11.04 -13.79 -4.03
N ARG A 30 -11.10 -15.06 -4.48
CA ARG A 30 -11.13 -15.41 -5.90
C ARG A 30 -12.30 -14.78 -6.64
N ILE A 31 -13.50 -14.83 -6.06
CA ILE A 31 -14.70 -14.20 -6.63
C ILE A 31 -14.52 -12.68 -6.74
N TYR A 32 -13.90 -12.06 -5.73
CA TYR A 32 -13.62 -10.63 -5.76
C TYR A 32 -12.58 -10.29 -6.86
N LEU A 33 -11.50 -11.07 -6.96
CA LEU A 33 -10.48 -10.88 -7.97
C LEU A 33 -11.01 -11.03 -9.41
N ASP A 34 -12.01 -11.90 -9.63
CA ASP A 34 -12.69 -12.00 -10.94
C ASP A 34 -13.42 -10.70 -11.28
N LYS A 35 -14.05 -10.04 -10.31
CA LYS A 35 -14.68 -8.71 -10.50
C LYS A 35 -13.65 -7.63 -10.77
N VAL A 36 -12.53 -7.64 -10.06
CA VAL A 36 -11.42 -6.70 -10.26
C VAL A 36 -10.82 -6.88 -11.66
N SER A 37 -10.60 -8.13 -12.08
CA SER A 37 -10.10 -8.44 -13.42
C SER A 37 -11.06 -7.97 -14.52
N PHE A 38 -12.36 -8.15 -14.32
CA PHE A 38 -13.40 -7.66 -15.24
C PHE A 38 -13.42 -6.12 -15.32
N ALA A 39 -13.22 -5.43 -14.19
CA ALA A 39 -13.16 -3.97 -14.14
C ALA A 39 -11.93 -3.39 -14.85
N ASN A 40 -10.90 -4.24 -15.10
CA ASN A 40 -9.68 -3.92 -15.84
C ASN A 40 -9.02 -2.61 -15.35
N PRO A 41 -8.62 -2.51 -14.07
CA PRO A 41 -7.96 -1.32 -13.54
C PRO A 41 -6.57 -1.12 -14.16
N ASP A 42 -6.05 0.09 -14.07
CA ASP A 42 -4.69 0.41 -14.52
C ASP A 42 -3.63 -0.08 -13.53
N ILE A 43 -3.97 -0.16 -12.24
CA ILE A 43 -3.09 -0.61 -11.16
C ILE A 43 -3.88 -1.22 -10.02
N VAL A 44 -3.29 -2.23 -9.36
CA VAL A 44 -3.84 -2.82 -8.13
C VAL A 44 -2.85 -2.65 -7.00
N PHE A 45 -3.32 -2.07 -5.89
CA PHE A 45 -2.59 -2.03 -4.64
C PHE A 45 -3.04 -3.17 -3.73
N ILE A 46 -2.11 -3.81 -3.03
CA ILE A 46 -2.42 -4.86 -2.04
C ILE A 46 -1.75 -4.53 -0.72
N GLY A 47 -2.53 -4.53 0.37
CA GLY A 47 -2.03 -4.31 1.71
C GLY A 47 -3.15 -3.96 2.68
N GLY A 48 -2.85 -4.06 3.96
CA GLY A 48 -3.77 -3.74 5.04
C GLY A 48 -3.02 -3.55 6.35
N SER A 49 -3.67 -2.93 7.34
CA SER A 49 -3.01 -2.53 8.58
C SER A 49 -2.70 -3.71 9.53
N THR A 50 -3.40 -4.84 9.39
CA THR A 50 -3.38 -5.98 10.34
C THR A 50 -3.15 -7.33 9.68
N VAL A 51 -2.92 -7.36 8.38
CA VAL A 51 -2.83 -8.57 7.56
C VAL A 51 -1.71 -9.49 7.99
N SER A 52 -2.01 -10.78 8.16
CA SER A 52 -0.99 -11.81 8.40
C SER A 52 -0.08 -11.99 7.18
N LYS A 53 1.16 -12.47 7.42
CA LYS A 53 2.10 -12.75 6.32
C LYS A 53 1.52 -13.77 5.32
N ILE A 54 0.82 -14.80 5.80
CA ILE A 54 0.25 -15.88 4.98
C ILE A 54 -0.88 -15.36 4.10
N ASP A 55 -1.82 -14.59 4.68
CA ASP A 55 -2.96 -14.06 3.93
C ASP A 55 -2.50 -13.03 2.90
N PHE A 56 -1.49 -12.23 3.25
CA PHE A 56 -0.86 -11.29 2.34
C PHE A 56 -0.26 -12.00 1.13
N GLN A 57 0.60 -13.03 1.33
CA GLN A 57 1.22 -13.78 0.24
C GLN A 57 0.18 -14.44 -0.66
N ASN A 58 -0.80 -15.13 -0.09
CA ASN A 58 -1.90 -15.74 -0.84
C ASN A 58 -2.65 -14.73 -1.71
N CYS A 59 -2.89 -13.51 -1.18
CA CYS A 59 -3.59 -12.47 -1.91
C CYS A 59 -2.76 -11.96 -3.10
N VAL A 60 -1.46 -11.73 -2.90
CA VAL A 60 -0.57 -11.28 -3.99
C VAL A 60 -0.48 -12.34 -5.10
N GLU A 61 -0.24 -13.61 -4.75
CA GLU A 61 -0.13 -14.71 -5.70
C GLU A 61 -1.41 -14.86 -6.53
N LEU A 62 -2.57 -14.97 -5.87
CA LEU A 62 -3.86 -15.09 -6.57
C LEU A 62 -4.18 -13.87 -7.44
N SER A 63 -3.81 -12.67 -6.98
CA SER A 63 -3.99 -11.46 -7.77
C SER A 63 -3.12 -11.48 -9.03
N LYS A 64 -1.87 -11.94 -8.92
CA LYS A 64 -0.96 -12.04 -10.05
C LYS A 64 -1.42 -13.06 -11.11
N GLU A 65 -2.09 -14.13 -10.69
CA GLU A 65 -2.68 -15.12 -11.59
C GLU A 65 -3.87 -14.56 -12.40
N LYS A 66 -4.69 -13.70 -11.77
CA LYS A 66 -5.99 -13.28 -12.32
C LYS A 66 -6.00 -11.89 -12.95
N ILE A 67 -5.10 -11.01 -12.56
CA ILE A 67 -5.12 -9.59 -12.92
C ILE A 67 -3.93 -9.27 -13.83
N LYS A 68 -4.20 -8.56 -14.92
CA LYS A 68 -3.17 -8.14 -15.88
C LYS A 68 -2.45 -6.86 -15.48
N ALA A 69 -3.12 -6.01 -14.70
CA ALA A 69 -2.56 -4.76 -14.21
C ALA A 69 -1.36 -5.00 -13.27
N PRO A 70 -0.43 -4.06 -13.16
CA PRO A 70 0.65 -4.13 -12.18
C PRO A 70 0.11 -4.28 -10.76
N ILE A 71 0.72 -5.19 -10.01
CA ILE A 71 0.44 -5.40 -8.58
C ILE A 71 1.48 -4.66 -7.77
N VAL A 72 1.05 -3.70 -6.98
CA VAL A 72 1.92 -2.87 -6.14
C VAL A 72 1.58 -3.07 -4.67
N ILE A 73 2.58 -3.38 -3.87
CA ILE A 73 2.41 -3.53 -2.44
C ILE A 73 2.18 -2.15 -1.80
N PHE A 74 1.10 -2.02 -1.03
CA PHE A 74 0.82 -0.89 -0.14
C PHE A 74 0.96 -1.37 1.30
N PRO A 75 2.19 -1.44 1.85
CA PRO A 75 2.46 -2.20 3.07
C PRO A 75 1.94 -1.48 4.31
N GLY A 76 1.25 -2.21 5.19
CA GLY A 76 0.93 -1.75 6.55
C GLY A 76 1.98 -2.16 7.59
N ALA A 77 2.88 -3.10 7.25
CA ALA A 77 3.94 -3.59 8.13
C ALA A 77 5.13 -4.13 7.33
N SER A 78 6.30 -4.24 7.98
CA SER A 78 7.56 -4.66 7.35
C SER A 78 7.56 -6.09 6.79
N HIS A 79 6.64 -6.97 7.25
CA HIS A 79 6.53 -8.35 6.75
C HIS A 79 5.67 -8.50 5.50
N GLN A 80 4.99 -7.44 5.05
CA GLN A 80 4.16 -7.45 3.84
C GLN A 80 5.05 -7.24 2.60
N LEU A 81 5.84 -8.24 2.28
CA LEU A 81 6.75 -8.30 1.14
C LEU A 81 6.43 -9.53 0.30
N SER A 82 6.51 -9.41 -1.03
CA SER A 82 6.32 -10.54 -1.94
C SER A 82 7.07 -10.31 -3.24
N GLU A 83 7.86 -11.30 -3.67
CA GLU A 83 8.57 -11.27 -4.95
C GLU A 83 7.63 -11.39 -6.18
N HIS A 84 6.37 -11.79 -5.95
CA HIS A 84 5.36 -11.89 -7.01
C HIS A 84 4.74 -10.53 -7.37
N ALA A 85 4.93 -9.50 -6.57
CA ALA A 85 4.50 -8.15 -6.91
C ALA A 85 5.44 -7.47 -7.91
N ASP A 86 4.97 -6.41 -8.57
CA ASP A 86 5.77 -5.64 -9.54
C ASP A 86 6.53 -4.50 -8.86
N ALA A 87 5.96 -3.92 -7.79
CA ALA A 87 6.58 -2.84 -7.02
C ALA A 87 6.08 -2.80 -5.57
N ILE A 88 6.75 -2.02 -4.76
CA ILE A 88 6.33 -1.68 -3.40
C ILE A 88 6.38 -0.17 -3.19
N LEU A 89 5.34 0.40 -2.57
CA LEU A 89 5.38 1.75 -2.02
C LEU A 89 6.22 1.72 -0.73
N PHE A 90 7.39 2.32 -0.77
CA PHE A 90 8.27 2.41 0.40
C PHE A 90 7.85 3.60 1.25
N LEU A 91 6.84 3.37 2.10
CA LEU A 91 6.04 4.40 2.76
C LEU A 91 6.75 5.02 3.96
N SER A 92 6.89 6.34 3.97
CA SER A 92 7.15 7.13 5.19
C SER A 92 5.90 7.90 5.58
N LEU A 93 5.34 7.62 6.76
CA LEU A 93 4.15 8.33 7.27
C LEU A 93 4.56 9.71 7.82
N ILE A 94 4.84 10.63 6.90
CA ILE A 94 5.42 11.96 7.19
C ILE A 94 4.51 12.89 7.99
N SER A 95 3.21 12.62 8.04
CA SER A 95 2.26 13.35 8.89
C SER A 95 2.32 12.92 10.36
N GLY A 96 2.85 11.71 10.63
CA GLY A 96 3.01 11.18 11.97
C GLY A 96 4.28 11.64 12.67
N ARG A 97 4.44 11.18 13.94
CA ARG A 97 5.67 11.38 14.74
C ARG A 97 6.14 10.05 15.33
N ASN A 98 5.57 8.93 14.87
CA ASN A 98 6.00 7.59 15.26
C ASN A 98 7.20 7.19 14.40
N PRO A 99 8.40 6.99 14.98
CA PRO A 99 9.62 6.65 14.24
C PRO A 99 9.53 5.31 13.51
N ASP A 100 8.73 4.35 14.01
CA ASP A 100 8.56 3.07 13.33
C ASP A 100 7.95 3.23 11.93
N TYR A 101 6.99 4.15 11.79
CA TYR A 101 6.33 4.47 10.52
C TYR A 101 7.06 5.52 9.68
N LEU A 102 8.10 6.15 10.23
CA LEU A 102 8.98 7.06 9.48
C LEU A 102 10.16 6.31 8.86
N ILE A 103 10.80 5.39 9.64
CA ILE A 103 12.01 4.68 9.21
C ILE A 103 12.12 3.26 9.76
N GLY A 104 11.52 2.92 10.90
CA GLY A 104 11.70 1.63 11.56
C GLY A 104 11.31 0.44 10.68
N HIS A 105 10.15 0.48 10.04
CA HIS A 105 9.71 -0.56 9.09
C HIS A 105 10.63 -0.67 7.88
N HIS A 106 11.23 0.42 7.40
CA HIS A 106 12.22 0.39 6.32
C HIS A 106 13.44 -0.41 6.71
N ILE A 107 14.02 -0.12 7.89
CA ILE A 107 15.20 -0.84 8.41
C ILE A 107 14.89 -2.33 8.58
N ALA A 108 13.70 -2.67 9.07
CA ALA A 108 13.29 -4.06 9.25
C ALA A 108 13.08 -4.82 7.92
N ALA A 109 12.69 -4.12 6.85
CA ALA A 109 12.35 -4.73 5.56
C ALA A 109 13.52 -4.79 4.56
N VAL A 110 14.50 -3.87 4.66
CA VAL A 110 15.52 -3.64 3.61
C VAL A 110 16.32 -4.88 3.26
N SER A 111 16.75 -5.69 4.25
CA SER A 111 17.56 -6.89 4.00
C SER A 111 16.82 -8.00 3.24
N GLU A 112 15.49 -8.04 3.32
CA GLU A 112 14.65 -8.94 2.54
C GLU A 112 14.40 -8.35 1.15
N LEU A 113 14.13 -7.05 1.06
CA LEU A 113 13.93 -6.34 -0.20
C LEU A 113 15.14 -6.37 -1.13
N GLU A 114 16.37 -6.28 -0.59
CA GLU A 114 17.62 -6.38 -1.39
C GLU A 114 17.74 -7.70 -2.16
N LYS A 115 17.06 -8.76 -1.70
CA LYS A 115 17.07 -10.09 -2.33
C LYS A 115 15.98 -10.26 -3.38
N MET A 116 15.01 -9.35 -3.42
CA MET A 116 13.86 -9.39 -4.30
C MET A 116 14.09 -8.55 -5.55
N ASN A 117 13.60 -9.01 -6.70
CA ASN A 117 13.56 -8.20 -7.92
C ASN A 117 12.28 -7.34 -7.95
N LEU A 118 12.14 -6.46 -6.96
CA LEU A 118 10.95 -5.65 -6.72
C LEU A 118 11.29 -4.17 -6.91
N GLN A 119 10.51 -3.46 -7.73
CA GLN A 119 10.72 -2.02 -7.86
C GLN A 119 10.33 -1.30 -6.57
N ILE A 120 11.27 -0.57 -5.96
CA ILE A 120 11.02 0.23 -4.76
C ILE A 120 10.61 1.64 -5.20
N ILE A 121 9.44 2.09 -4.74
CA ILE A 121 8.89 3.42 -5.02
C ILE A 121 8.88 4.21 -3.71
N PRO A 122 9.86 5.11 -3.47
CA PRO A 122 9.84 5.98 -2.29
C PRO A 122 8.55 6.80 -2.26
N THR A 123 7.84 6.78 -1.13
CA THR A 123 6.49 7.35 -1.06
C THR A 123 6.26 8.09 0.25
N SER A 124 6.01 9.38 0.18
CA SER A 124 5.54 10.19 1.31
C SER A 124 4.06 9.95 1.54
N TYR A 125 3.70 9.40 2.70
CA TYR A 125 2.33 9.10 3.08
C TYR A 125 1.82 10.12 4.09
N MET A 126 0.65 10.69 3.83
CA MET A 126 0.02 11.65 4.73
C MET A 126 -1.37 11.17 5.14
N LEU A 127 -1.60 11.10 6.45
CA LEU A 127 -2.90 10.82 7.02
C LEU A 127 -3.61 12.15 7.35
N VAL A 128 -4.79 12.35 6.77
CA VAL A 128 -5.66 13.50 7.00
C VAL A 128 -6.95 13.03 7.67
N ASP A 129 -7.45 13.81 8.62
CA ASP A 129 -8.68 13.48 9.35
C ASP A 129 -9.89 13.40 8.40
N GLY A 130 -10.49 12.21 8.32
CA GLY A 130 -11.70 11.92 7.56
C GLY A 130 -12.99 11.95 8.40
N GLY A 131 -12.93 12.43 9.65
CA GLY A 131 -14.06 12.49 10.57
C GLY A 131 -14.40 11.17 11.27
N LYS A 132 -13.66 10.09 10.99
CA LYS A 132 -13.77 8.79 11.67
C LYS A 132 -12.38 8.22 11.91
N LYS A 133 -12.17 7.63 13.08
CA LYS A 133 -10.91 6.96 13.42
C LYS A 133 -10.65 5.81 12.46
N SER A 134 -9.49 5.84 11.79
CA SER A 134 -9.08 4.82 10.84
C SER A 134 -8.19 3.75 11.49
N SER A 135 -8.09 2.56 10.86
CA SER A 135 -7.17 1.51 11.30
C SER A 135 -5.71 2.00 11.27
N VAL A 136 -5.34 2.75 10.25
CA VAL A 136 -3.99 3.34 10.13
C VAL A 136 -3.70 4.27 11.31
N GLU A 137 -4.63 5.16 11.67
CA GLU A 137 -4.48 6.06 12.82
C GLU A 137 -4.27 5.29 14.12
N TYR A 138 -5.07 4.24 14.34
CA TYR A 138 -4.99 3.44 15.55
C TYR A 138 -3.69 2.64 15.63
N ILE A 139 -3.35 1.90 14.57
CA ILE A 139 -2.18 1.01 14.55
C ILE A 139 -0.87 1.79 14.55
N SER A 140 -0.79 2.90 13.79
CA SER A 140 0.41 3.73 13.74
C SER A 140 0.60 4.62 14.98
N ASN A 141 -0.42 4.70 15.84
CA ASN A 141 -0.45 5.61 16.99
C ASN A 141 -0.06 7.04 16.59
N THR A 142 -0.65 7.53 15.51
CA THR A 142 -0.39 8.87 14.97
C THR A 142 -1.67 9.68 14.88
N ASN A 143 -1.58 10.98 15.16
CA ASN A 143 -2.69 11.89 14.94
C ASN A 143 -2.74 12.30 13.47
N PRO A 144 -3.89 12.22 12.79
CA PRO A 144 -4.05 12.74 11.44
C PRO A 144 -3.94 14.27 11.41
N ILE A 145 -3.56 14.82 10.27
CA ILE A 145 -3.64 16.26 10.03
C ILE A 145 -5.12 16.65 10.07
N PRO A 146 -5.52 17.68 10.86
CA PRO A 146 -6.90 18.14 10.86
C PRO A 146 -7.36 18.54 9.47
N LYS A 147 -8.60 18.19 9.10
CA LYS A 147 -9.13 18.37 7.74
C LYS A 147 -9.04 19.80 7.20
N ASP A 148 -9.11 20.80 8.09
CA ASP A 148 -9.10 22.21 7.72
C ASP A 148 -7.70 22.85 7.86
N ALA A 149 -6.68 22.08 8.23
CA ALA A 149 -5.32 22.56 8.47
C ALA A 149 -4.46 22.55 7.18
N PHE A 150 -4.94 23.20 6.10
CA PHE A 150 -4.29 23.22 4.79
C PHE A 150 -2.82 23.69 4.82
N SER A 151 -2.50 24.66 5.67
CA SER A 151 -1.11 25.15 5.83
C SER A 151 -0.19 24.07 6.39
N ILE A 152 -0.68 23.26 7.35
CA ILE A 152 0.06 22.13 7.92
C ILE A 152 0.24 21.04 6.86
N ALA A 153 -0.83 20.66 6.16
CA ALA A 153 -0.78 19.65 5.10
C ALA A 153 0.23 20.05 4.01
N ARG A 154 0.16 21.30 3.52
CA ARG A 154 1.11 21.82 2.51
C ARG A 154 2.56 21.78 2.99
N LYS A 155 2.84 22.24 4.22
CA LYS A 155 4.21 22.22 4.77
C LYS A 155 4.71 20.80 4.98
N THR A 156 3.86 19.87 5.41
CA THR A 156 4.21 18.46 5.57
C THR A 156 4.55 17.83 4.23
N ALA A 157 3.74 18.07 3.19
CA ALA A 157 4.01 17.54 1.86
C ALA A 157 5.30 18.08 1.23
N LEU A 158 5.65 19.36 1.51
CA LEU A 158 6.89 19.97 1.00
C LEU A 158 8.14 19.47 1.76
N ALA A 159 7.97 18.95 2.97
CA ALA A 159 9.07 18.45 3.79
C ALA A 159 9.39 16.97 3.52
N GLY A 160 8.44 16.17 3.04
CA GLY A 160 8.61 14.77 2.64
C GLY A 160 8.97 14.63 1.19
#